data_263aec0eff09255d07120046d3e7270b
#
_entry.id   263aec0eff09255d07120046d3e7270b
#
_cell.length_a   1.000
_cell.length_b   1.000
_cell.length_c   1.000
_cell.angle_alpha   90.00
_cell.angle_beta   90.00
_cell.angle_gamma   90.00
#
_symmetry.space_group_name_H-M   'P 1'
#
loop_
_entity.id
_entity.type
_entity.pdbx_description
1 polymer ?
#
loop_
_entity_poly.entity_id
_entity_poly.type
_entity_poly.pdbx_seq_one_letter_code
_entity_poly.pdbx_strand_id
1 'polypeptide(L)'
;MSGAIAIALGLTFAAGSVQAAGEKYILVSHAPDSDSWWNTIKNAIREAGDHLGVEVVYRNPPTGDLADMARIIEQSAASRPDGIITTIADYDVLKGPIQKAVKRGIPVIAINSGTPDQARSLGALMYVGQPEYDAGYGAGMKAKDAGVTKFLCV
;
A
#
# COMPACT_ATOMS: atom_id res chain seq x y z
N MET A 1 -11.90 -44.97 53.37
CA MET A 1 -11.60 -43.52 53.14
C MET A 1 -10.75 -43.41 51.89
N SER A 2 -11.38 -43.14 50.72
CA SER A 2 -10.70 -43.11 49.42
C SER A 2 -10.52 -41.69 48.98
N GLY A 3 -9.32 -41.19 48.93
CA GLY A 3 -8.98 -39.85 48.43
C GLY A 3 -8.80 -39.82 46.92
N ALA A 4 -9.63 -39.10 46.22
CA ALA A 4 -9.50 -38.83 44.77
C ALA A 4 -8.57 -37.64 44.56
N ILE A 5 -7.46 -37.87 43.85
CA ILE A 5 -6.52 -36.84 43.43
C ILE A 5 -7.01 -36.32 42.05
N ALA A 6 -7.48 -35.08 42.01
CA ALA A 6 -7.81 -34.40 40.76
C ALA A 6 -6.52 -33.77 40.18
N ILE A 7 -6.06 -34.26 39.03
CA ILE A 7 -4.94 -33.68 38.26
C ILE A 7 -5.57 -32.64 37.32
N ALA A 8 -5.34 -31.36 37.62
CA ALA A 8 -5.71 -30.27 36.71
C ALA A 8 -4.63 -30.13 35.63
N LEU A 9 -4.93 -30.54 34.39
CA LEU A 9 -4.11 -30.23 33.21
C LEU A 9 -4.28 -28.76 32.85
N GLY A 10 -3.32 -27.90 33.18
CA GLY A 10 -3.24 -26.56 32.69
C GLY A 10 -2.77 -26.54 31.23
N LEU A 11 -3.68 -26.25 30.31
CA LEU A 11 -3.30 -25.90 28.93
C LEU A 11 -2.73 -24.46 28.92
N THR A 12 -1.42 -24.35 28.87
CA THR A 12 -0.74 -23.10 28.55
C THR A 12 -0.82 -22.89 27.05
N PHE A 13 -1.70 -22.00 26.60
CA PHE A 13 -1.63 -21.44 25.24
C PHE A 13 -0.38 -20.56 25.16
N ALA A 14 0.69 -21.08 24.57
CA ALA A 14 1.79 -20.25 24.12
C ALA A 14 1.26 -19.45 22.92
N ALA A 15 0.97 -18.16 23.13
CA ALA A 15 0.79 -17.21 22.04
C ALA A 15 2.14 -17.04 21.34
N GLY A 16 2.45 -17.95 20.39
CA GLY A 16 3.57 -17.78 19.49
C GLY A 16 3.30 -16.52 18.65
N SER A 17 4.18 -15.53 18.75
CA SER A 17 4.25 -14.45 17.76
C SER A 17 4.45 -15.11 16.40
N VAL A 18 3.43 -15.04 15.54
CA VAL A 18 3.58 -15.43 14.14
C VAL A 18 4.52 -14.38 13.53
N GLN A 19 5.79 -14.73 13.48
CA GLN A 19 6.78 -13.96 12.76
C GLN A 19 6.51 -14.21 11.27
N ALA A 20 6.17 -13.18 10.53
CA ALA A 20 5.98 -13.21 9.08
C ALA A 20 7.36 -13.43 8.42
N ALA A 21 7.84 -14.66 8.41
CA ALA A 21 9.14 -15.01 7.82
C ALA A 21 8.93 -15.54 6.40
N GLY A 22 9.45 -14.79 5.41
CA GLY A 22 9.44 -15.20 4.01
C GLY A 22 8.25 -14.71 3.19
N GLU A 23 7.38 -13.86 3.73
CA GLU A 23 6.32 -13.21 2.97
C GLU A 23 6.89 -12.25 1.93
N LYS A 24 6.22 -12.16 0.78
CA LYS A 24 6.62 -11.30 -0.33
C LYS A 24 5.54 -10.30 -0.67
N TYR A 25 5.88 -9.02 -0.59
CA TYR A 25 5.03 -7.91 -0.98
C TYR A 25 5.57 -7.21 -2.21
N ILE A 26 4.68 -6.67 -3.05
CA ILE A 26 5.07 -5.91 -4.23
C ILE A 26 4.44 -4.53 -4.15
N LEU A 27 5.29 -3.48 -4.18
CA LEU A 27 4.84 -2.10 -4.33
C LEU A 27 4.92 -1.70 -5.80
N VAL A 28 3.77 -1.30 -6.38
CA VAL A 28 3.69 -0.77 -7.74
C VAL A 28 3.30 0.70 -7.68
N SER A 29 4.20 1.58 -8.12
CA SER A 29 3.95 3.02 -8.21
C SER A 29 3.72 3.47 -9.65
N HIS A 30 3.14 4.66 -9.82
CA HIS A 30 2.98 5.32 -11.12
C HIS A 30 4.21 6.13 -11.55
N ALA A 31 5.18 6.30 -10.66
CA ALA A 31 6.30 7.21 -10.87
C ALA A 31 7.24 6.74 -11.98
N PRO A 32 7.74 7.64 -12.86
CA PRO A 32 8.82 7.31 -13.77
C PRO A 32 10.15 7.12 -13.03
N ASP A 33 11.12 6.50 -13.69
CA ASP A 33 12.46 6.30 -13.12
C ASP A 33 13.18 7.62 -12.78
N SER A 34 12.82 8.70 -13.46
CA SER A 34 13.38 10.04 -13.23
C SER A 34 12.88 10.72 -11.96
N ASP A 35 11.81 10.22 -11.33
CA ASP A 35 11.23 10.81 -10.12
C ASP A 35 12.01 10.38 -8.87
N SER A 36 12.95 11.21 -8.47
CA SER A 36 13.82 10.96 -7.32
C SER A 36 13.10 11.00 -5.96
N TRP A 37 11.90 11.61 -5.86
CA TRP A 37 11.11 11.61 -4.63
C TRP A 37 10.81 10.18 -4.16
N TRP A 38 10.58 9.27 -5.10
CA TRP A 38 10.29 7.87 -4.79
C TRP A 38 11.47 7.10 -4.19
N ASN A 39 12.68 7.65 -4.19
CA ASN A 39 13.80 7.04 -3.46
C ASN A 39 13.54 6.99 -1.95
N THR A 40 12.78 7.94 -1.40
CA THR A 40 12.34 7.90 0.00
C THR A 40 11.47 6.68 0.26
N ILE A 41 10.52 6.40 -0.62
CA ILE A 41 9.65 5.21 -0.50
C ILE A 41 10.44 3.91 -0.68
N LYS A 42 11.35 3.86 -1.68
CA LYS A 42 12.22 2.69 -1.89
C LYS A 42 13.08 2.39 -0.65
N ASN A 43 13.60 3.42 0.01
CA ASN A 43 14.36 3.26 1.26
C ASN A 43 13.47 2.79 2.41
N ALA A 44 12.28 3.38 2.56
CA ALA A 44 11.34 3.03 3.63
C ALA A 44 10.86 1.57 3.51
N ILE A 45 10.54 1.08 2.31
CA ILE A 45 10.10 -0.31 2.14
C ILE A 45 11.23 -1.30 2.37
N ARG A 46 12.48 -0.95 2.04
CA ARG A 46 13.64 -1.78 2.37
C ARG A 46 13.82 -1.89 3.89
N GLU A 47 13.81 -0.76 4.59
CA GLU A 47 13.92 -0.72 6.04
C GLU A 47 12.79 -1.49 6.73
N ALA A 48 11.54 -1.30 6.26
CA ALA A 48 10.40 -2.06 6.77
C ALA A 48 10.53 -3.56 6.51
N GLY A 49 11.02 -3.95 5.32
CA GLY A 49 11.29 -5.34 4.98
C GLY A 49 12.31 -5.98 5.92
N ASP A 50 13.42 -5.29 6.16
CA ASP A 50 14.48 -5.74 7.06
C ASP A 50 13.96 -5.91 8.51
N HIS A 51 13.16 -4.94 9.01
CA HIS A 51 12.61 -4.98 10.36
C HIS A 51 11.57 -6.08 10.55
N LEU A 52 10.76 -6.35 9.52
CA LEU A 52 9.66 -7.32 9.59
C LEU A 52 10.08 -8.73 9.13
N GLY A 53 11.27 -8.88 8.55
CA GLY A 53 11.73 -10.15 7.99
C GLY A 53 10.97 -10.57 6.73
N VAL A 54 10.52 -9.60 5.91
CA VAL A 54 9.73 -9.82 4.69
C VAL A 54 10.43 -9.22 3.46
N GLU A 55 10.16 -9.78 2.28
CA GLU A 55 10.64 -9.22 1.02
C GLU A 55 9.64 -8.17 0.49
N VAL A 56 10.10 -6.95 0.21
CA VAL A 56 9.28 -5.93 -0.46
C VAL A 56 9.94 -5.53 -1.77
N VAL A 57 9.30 -5.86 -2.89
CA VAL A 57 9.80 -5.55 -4.25
C VAL A 57 9.12 -4.29 -4.76
N TYR A 58 9.92 -3.31 -5.19
CA TYR A 58 9.42 -2.11 -5.86
C TYR A 58 9.36 -2.30 -7.36
N ARG A 59 8.26 -1.88 -7.99
CA ARG A 59 8.04 -1.86 -9.44
C ARG A 59 7.38 -0.56 -9.86
N ASN A 60 7.72 -0.08 -11.05
CA ASN A 60 7.11 1.11 -11.66
C ASN A 60 7.24 1.05 -13.18
N PRO A 61 6.40 1.76 -13.93
CA PRO A 61 6.62 1.99 -15.35
C PRO A 61 7.80 2.98 -15.52
N PRO A 62 8.84 2.63 -16.28
CA PRO A 62 10.04 3.49 -16.39
C PRO A 62 9.74 4.92 -16.87
N THR A 63 8.72 5.08 -17.70
CA THR A 63 8.30 6.37 -18.27
C THR A 63 7.12 7.02 -17.54
N GLY A 64 6.54 6.34 -16.54
CA GLY A 64 5.31 6.78 -15.88
C GLY A 64 4.03 6.48 -16.65
N ASP A 65 4.09 5.65 -17.71
CA ASP A 65 2.91 5.27 -18.49
C ASP A 65 1.96 4.40 -17.68
N LEU A 66 0.69 4.82 -17.55
CA LEU A 66 -0.28 4.15 -16.70
C LEU A 66 -0.82 2.83 -17.30
N ALA A 67 -0.78 2.67 -18.62
CA ALA A 67 -1.11 1.39 -19.23
C ALA A 67 -0.01 0.34 -18.93
N ASP A 68 1.24 0.78 -18.90
CA ASP A 68 2.35 -0.05 -18.45
C ASP A 68 2.20 -0.39 -16.97
N MET A 69 1.83 0.58 -16.12
CA MET A 69 1.56 0.33 -14.72
C MET A 69 0.44 -0.71 -14.52
N ALA A 70 -0.64 -0.61 -15.28
CA ALA A 70 -1.72 -1.59 -15.25
C ALA A 70 -1.22 -3.01 -15.55
N ARG A 71 -0.35 -3.19 -16.56
CA ARG A 71 0.29 -4.48 -16.87
C ARG A 71 1.21 -4.95 -15.74
N ILE A 72 1.96 -4.05 -15.11
CA ILE A 72 2.83 -4.38 -13.98
C ILE A 72 2.00 -4.88 -12.78
N ILE A 73 0.85 -4.27 -12.49
CA ILE A 73 -0.06 -4.74 -11.44
C ILE A 73 -0.58 -6.15 -11.77
N GLU A 74 -1.01 -6.40 -13.02
CA GLU A 74 -1.47 -7.73 -13.43
C GLU A 74 -0.38 -8.80 -13.34
N GLN A 75 0.85 -8.49 -13.78
CA GLN A 75 2.01 -9.37 -13.65
C GLN A 75 2.37 -9.63 -12.17
N SER A 76 2.31 -8.59 -11.34
CA SER A 76 2.53 -8.71 -9.91
C SER A 76 1.50 -9.64 -9.27
N ALA A 77 0.22 -9.47 -9.59
CA ALA A 77 -0.84 -10.35 -9.12
C ALA A 77 -0.71 -11.80 -9.64
N ALA A 78 -0.15 -11.98 -10.84
CA ALA A 78 0.10 -13.32 -11.39
C ALA A 78 1.21 -14.07 -10.64
N SER A 79 2.17 -13.38 -10.05
CA SER A 79 3.23 -13.98 -9.22
C SER A 79 2.76 -14.41 -7.82
N ARG A 80 1.50 -14.14 -7.46
CA ARG A 80 0.86 -14.50 -6.18
C ARG A 80 1.66 -14.05 -4.95
N PRO A 81 1.93 -12.75 -4.81
CA PRO A 81 2.55 -12.21 -3.60
C PRO A 81 1.56 -12.29 -2.44
N ASP A 82 2.08 -12.17 -1.22
CA ASP A 82 1.27 -12.11 0.00
C ASP A 82 0.49 -10.79 0.14
N GLY A 83 0.90 -9.76 -0.60
CA GLY A 83 0.15 -8.51 -0.74
C GLY A 83 0.70 -7.61 -1.83
N ILE A 84 -0.16 -6.69 -2.30
CA ILE A 84 0.21 -5.64 -3.25
C ILE A 84 -0.05 -4.28 -2.61
N ILE A 85 0.95 -3.40 -2.71
CA ILE A 85 0.84 -1.99 -2.36
C ILE A 85 0.84 -1.23 -3.67
N THR A 86 -0.11 -0.32 -3.90
CA THR A 86 -0.18 0.40 -5.18
C THR A 86 -0.72 1.81 -5.03
N THR A 87 -0.42 2.68 -6.00
CA THR A 87 -1.03 4.00 -6.13
C THR A 87 -2.26 3.93 -7.04
N ILE A 88 -3.22 4.85 -6.87
CA ILE A 88 -4.40 5.00 -7.75
C ILE A 88 -4.25 6.34 -8.49
N ALA A 89 -3.20 6.46 -9.33
CA ALA A 89 -2.91 7.70 -10.04
C ALA A 89 -3.98 8.05 -11.08
N ASP A 90 -4.61 7.05 -11.68
CA ASP A 90 -5.82 7.19 -12.50
C ASP A 90 -6.77 6.03 -12.18
N TYR A 91 -7.95 6.38 -11.70
CA TYR A 91 -8.93 5.38 -11.27
C TYR A 91 -9.44 4.53 -12.43
N ASP A 92 -9.72 5.15 -13.57
CA ASP A 92 -10.34 4.45 -14.70
C ASP A 92 -9.37 3.47 -15.37
N VAL A 93 -8.10 3.81 -15.45
CA VAL A 93 -7.06 2.94 -15.98
C VAL A 93 -6.73 1.79 -15.02
N LEU A 94 -6.67 2.08 -13.71
CA LEU A 94 -6.12 1.14 -12.73
C LEU A 94 -7.16 0.29 -12.00
N LYS A 95 -8.46 0.66 -12.06
CA LYS A 95 -9.53 -0.09 -11.37
C LYS A 95 -9.58 -1.57 -11.76
N GLY A 96 -9.45 -1.86 -13.05
CA GLY A 96 -9.51 -3.23 -13.58
C GLY A 96 -8.42 -4.14 -13.00
N PRO A 97 -7.13 -3.81 -13.17
CA PRO A 97 -6.04 -4.61 -12.64
C PRO A 97 -6.03 -4.73 -11.12
N ILE A 98 -6.36 -3.66 -10.38
CA ILE A 98 -6.45 -3.70 -8.91
C ILE A 98 -7.57 -4.64 -8.47
N GLN A 99 -8.78 -4.52 -9.03
CA GLN A 99 -9.90 -5.42 -8.71
C GLN A 99 -9.60 -6.87 -9.07
N LYS A 100 -8.84 -7.13 -10.15
CA LYS A 100 -8.41 -8.50 -10.49
C LYS A 100 -7.50 -9.09 -9.41
N ALA A 101 -6.58 -8.29 -8.85
CA ALA A 101 -5.73 -8.72 -7.75
C ALA A 101 -6.56 -9.07 -6.50
N VAL A 102 -7.47 -8.17 -6.10
CA VAL A 102 -8.39 -8.38 -4.97
C VAL A 102 -9.25 -9.63 -5.16
N LYS A 103 -9.84 -9.83 -6.35
CA LYS A 103 -10.66 -11.03 -6.66
C LYS A 103 -9.86 -12.34 -6.61
N ARG A 104 -8.54 -12.28 -6.77
CA ARG A 104 -7.65 -13.45 -6.58
C ARG A 104 -7.30 -13.71 -5.11
N GLY A 105 -7.88 -12.94 -4.19
CA GLY A 105 -7.62 -13.05 -2.76
C GLY A 105 -6.32 -12.39 -2.30
N ILE A 106 -5.68 -11.58 -3.16
CA ILE A 106 -4.45 -10.86 -2.79
C ILE A 106 -4.86 -9.59 -2.04
N PRO A 107 -4.40 -9.40 -0.79
CA PRO A 107 -4.61 -8.17 -0.05
C PRO A 107 -3.99 -6.97 -0.78
N VAL A 108 -4.72 -5.87 -0.92
CA VAL A 108 -4.25 -4.66 -1.57
C VAL A 108 -4.32 -3.48 -0.60
N ILE A 109 -3.26 -2.69 -0.54
CA ILE A 109 -3.21 -1.39 0.14
C ILE A 109 -2.95 -0.31 -0.91
N ALA A 110 -3.78 0.74 -0.90
CA ALA A 110 -3.55 1.92 -1.74
C ALA A 110 -2.73 2.97 -0.98
N ILE A 111 -1.75 3.57 -1.66
CA ILE A 111 -0.90 4.59 -1.06
C ILE A 111 -0.76 5.80 -1.97
N ASN A 112 -0.36 6.94 -1.40
CA ASN A 112 -0.01 8.19 -2.08
C ASN A 112 -1.17 8.76 -2.91
N SER A 113 -1.34 8.35 -4.17
CA SER A 113 -2.36 8.87 -5.09
C SER A 113 -3.67 8.10 -5.00
N GLY A 114 -4.77 8.82 -5.23
CA GLY A 114 -6.14 8.33 -5.10
C GLY A 114 -6.84 8.88 -3.87
N THR A 115 -7.97 8.27 -3.54
CA THR A 115 -8.77 8.66 -2.37
C THR A 115 -9.18 7.44 -1.54
N PRO A 116 -9.54 7.62 -0.24
CA PRO A 116 -10.08 6.54 0.58
C PRO A 116 -11.31 5.87 -0.04
N ASP A 117 -12.19 6.63 -0.70
CA ASP A 117 -13.39 6.09 -1.33
C ASP A 117 -13.06 5.26 -2.58
N GLN A 118 -12.12 5.71 -3.40
CA GLN A 118 -11.61 4.92 -4.51
C GLN A 118 -11.00 3.61 -4.03
N ALA A 119 -10.11 3.65 -3.04
CA ALA A 119 -9.49 2.45 -2.47
C ALA A 119 -10.56 1.45 -1.96
N ARG A 120 -11.55 1.95 -1.21
CA ARG A 120 -12.66 1.14 -0.70
C ARG A 120 -13.48 0.51 -1.83
N SER A 121 -13.80 1.28 -2.87
CA SER A 121 -14.58 0.78 -4.03
C SER A 121 -13.86 -0.30 -4.82
N LEU A 122 -12.53 -0.33 -4.78
CA LEU A 122 -11.69 -1.33 -5.42
C LEU A 122 -11.51 -2.60 -4.55
N GLY A 123 -11.93 -2.56 -3.28
CA GLY A 123 -11.75 -3.64 -2.32
C GLY A 123 -10.37 -3.65 -1.66
N ALA A 124 -9.64 -2.54 -1.72
CA ALA A 124 -8.40 -2.39 -0.96
C ALA A 124 -8.68 -2.34 0.54
N LEU A 125 -7.76 -2.88 1.34
CA LEU A 125 -7.90 -2.95 2.80
C LEU A 125 -7.86 -1.57 3.44
N MET A 126 -7.05 -0.67 2.90
CA MET A 126 -6.91 0.70 3.39
C MET A 126 -6.27 1.61 2.35
N TYR A 127 -6.35 2.92 2.61
CA TYR A 127 -5.63 3.97 1.91
C TYR A 127 -4.68 4.66 2.88
N VAL A 128 -3.43 4.85 2.46
CA VAL A 128 -2.40 5.56 3.21
C VAL A 128 -1.85 6.70 2.37
N GLY A 129 -2.32 7.91 2.61
CA GLY A 129 -1.96 9.10 1.85
C GLY A 129 -2.76 10.31 2.31
N GLN A 130 -2.65 11.39 1.56
CA GLN A 130 -3.50 12.58 1.75
C GLN A 130 -4.38 12.77 0.51
N PRO A 131 -5.65 13.18 0.67
CA PRO A 131 -6.48 13.59 -0.46
C PRO A 131 -5.91 14.85 -1.11
N GLU A 132 -5.53 14.78 -2.38
CA GLU A 132 -4.84 15.87 -3.09
C GLU A 132 -5.70 17.13 -3.18
N TYR A 133 -7.02 16.97 -3.36
CA TYR A 133 -7.95 18.09 -3.36
C TYR A 133 -7.93 18.85 -2.03
N ASP A 134 -8.00 18.14 -0.91
CA ASP A 134 -8.03 18.75 0.44
C ASP A 134 -6.71 19.44 0.74
N ALA A 135 -5.59 18.84 0.33
CA ALA A 135 -4.27 19.42 0.47
C ALA A 135 -4.14 20.71 -0.34
N GLY A 136 -4.58 20.69 -1.61
CA GLY A 136 -4.57 21.86 -2.48
C GLY A 136 -5.50 22.98 -1.99
N TYR A 137 -6.71 22.62 -1.53
CA TYR A 137 -7.64 23.56 -0.92
C TYR A 137 -7.05 24.21 0.34
N GLY A 138 -6.46 23.42 1.23
CA GLY A 138 -5.80 23.91 2.44
C GLY A 138 -4.63 24.86 2.12
N ALA A 139 -3.82 24.52 1.12
CA ALA A 139 -2.73 25.38 0.65
C ALA A 139 -3.27 26.72 0.11
N GLY A 140 -4.35 26.68 -0.68
CA GLY A 140 -5.02 27.89 -1.20
C GLY A 140 -5.56 28.77 -0.08
N MET A 141 -6.17 28.21 0.95
CA MET A 141 -6.62 28.95 2.13
C MET A 141 -5.46 29.62 2.87
N LYS A 142 -4.36 28.92 3.08
CA LYS A 142 -3.16 29.47 3.71
C LYS A 142 -2.55 30.61 2.89
N ALA A 143 -2.49 30.46 1.57
CA ALA A 143 -2.02 31.52 0.66
C ALA A 143 -2.91 32.75 0.75
N LYS A 144 -4.25 32.59 0.77
CA LYS A 144 -5.21 33.68 0.95
C LYS A 144 -5.00 34.41 2.29
N ASP A 145 -4.88 33.67 3.39
CA ASP A 145 -4.66 34.25 4.73
C ASP A 145 -3.33 35.01 4.81
N ALA A 146 -2.32 34.60 4.05
CA ALA A 146 -1.05 35.29 3.91
C ALA A 146 -1.08 36.49 2.94
N GLY A 147 -2.24 36.82 2.37
CA GLY A 147 -2.40 37.95 1.44
C GLY A 147 -1.81 37.72 0.04
N VAL A 148 -1.60 36.45 -0.35
CA VAL A 148 -1.08 36.11 -1.67
C VAL A 148 -2.14 36.40 -2.72
N THR A 149 -1.84 37.25 -3.71
CA THR A 149 -2.75 37.66 -4.79
C THR A 149 -2.39 37.04 -6.15
N LYS A 150 -1.19 36.49 -6.29
CA LYS A 150 -0.73 35.75 -7.47
C LYS A 150 -0.13 34.44 -7.04
N PHE A 151 -0.59 33.36 -7.64
CA PHE A 151 -0.19 31.99 -7.31
C PHE A 151 0.25 31.27 -8.58
N LEU A 152 1.37 30.58 -8.52
CA LEU A 152 1.86 29.69 -9.55
C LEU A 152 1.95 28.29 -8.98
N CYS A 153 1.23 27.36 -9.59
CA CYS A 153 1.36 25.94 -9.31
C CYS A 153 2.32 25.32 -10.34
N VAL A 154 3.34 24.64 -9.88
CA VAL A 154 4.36 23.96 -10.69
C VAL A 154 4.33 22.45 -10.40
#